data_89cd98f307cd0304531eb3ca6b8026b8
#
_entry.id   89cd98f307cd0304531eb3ca6b8026b8
#
_cell.length_a   1.000
_cell.length_b   1.000
_cell.length_c   1.000
_cell.angle_alpha   90.00
_cell.angle_beta   90.00
_cell.angle_gamma   90.00
#
_symmetry.space_group_name_H-M   'P 1'
#
loop_
_entity.id
_entity.type
_entity.pdbx_description
1 polymer ?
#
loop_
_entity_poly.entity_id
_entity_poly.type
_entity_poly.pdbx_seq_one_letter_code
_entity_poly.pdbx_strand_id
1 'polypeptide(L)'
;MHHQGLILWLTGLSGAGKTTIALSVAQELRSRNYQVELLDGDVVRTHLSQGLGFSRQDRDINVRRIGFVANLLSRNGIVAIVAAISPYREIREELRKTTTNFIEVYVQAPLAVCESRDVKGLYAKARTGQIKHFTGISDPYEEPLNPEMICITDKFTVEQCVCQVISYLECQGYIQ
;
A
#
# COMPACT_ATOMS: atom_id res chain seq x y z
N MET A 1 2.75 4.66 27.38
CA MET A 1 2.95 5.81 26.48
C MET A 1 1.88 5.76 25.42
N HIS A 2 1.17 6.87 25.17
CA HIS A 2 0.24 6.92 24.03
C HIS A 2 1.10 7.19 22.78
N HIS A 3 1.27 6.18 21.95
CA HIS A 3 1.88 6.38 20.63
C HIS A 3 0.92 7.14 19.72
N GLN A 4 1.45 8.04 18.93
CA GLN A 4 0.69 8.71 17.91
C GLN A 4 0.41 7.70 16.78
N GLY A 5 -0.86 7.48 16.44
CA GLY A 5 -1.20 6.63 15.31
C GLY A 5 -0.91 7.32 13.98
N LEU A 6 -0.63 6.53 12.97
CA LEU A 6 -0.37 7.00 11.60
C LEU A 6 -0.90 6.01 10.56
N ILE A 7 -1.03 6.47 9.33
CA ILE A 7 -1.34 5.62 8.19
C ILE A 7 -0.11 5.56 7.28
N LEU A 8 0.46 4.38 7.13
CA LEU A 8 1.51 4.09 6.17
C LEU A 8 0.89 3.41 4.95
N TRP A 9 0.71 4.17 3.88
CA TRP A 9 -0.01 3.75 2.68
C TRP A 9 0.95 3.33 1.57
N LEU A 10 1.17 2.02 1.39
CA LEU A 10 2.01 1.49 0.34
C LEU A 10 1.18 1.31 -0.93
N THR A 11 1.51 2.06 -1.98
CA THR A 11 0.91 1.98 -3.31
C THR A 11 1.91 1.50 -4.35
N GLY A 12 1.46 0.93 -5.45
CA GLY A 12 2.32 0.41 -6.53
C GLY A 12 1.66 -0.74 -7.28
N LEU A 13 2.25 -1.17 -8.37
CA LEU A 13 1.77 -2.28 -9.20
C LEU A 13 1.67 -3.61 -8.44
N SER A 14 0.87 -4.54 -8.94
CA SER A 14 0.94 -5.93 -8.47
C SER A 14 2.37 -6.47 -8.66
N GLY A 15 2.89 -7.26 -7.71
CA GLY A 15 4.27 -7.75 -7.80
C GLY A 15 5.37 -6.72 -7.50
N ALA A 16 5.04 -5.46 -7.20
CA ALA A 16 6.04 -4.44 -6.84
C ALA A 16 6.71 -4.67 -5.48
N GLY A 17 6.15 -5.53 -4.60
CA GLY A 17 6.75 -5.84 -3.29
C GLY A 17 6.06 -5.19 -2.10
N LYS A 18 4.89 -4.55 -2.27
CA LYS A 18 4.14 -3.85 -1.20
C LYS A 18 3.93 -4.70 0.05
N THR A 19 3.33 -5.88 -0.12
CA THR A 19 3.01 -6.77 1.01
C THR A 19 4.27 -7.22 1.75
N THR A 20 5.35 -7.51 1.02
CA THR A 20 6.63 -7.92 1.62
C THR A 20 7.22 -6.82 2.48
N ILE A 21 7.31 -5.59 1.96
CA ILE A 21 7.79 -4.43 2.72
C ILE A 21 6.86 -4.15 3.91
N ALA A 22 5.54 -4.16 3.70
CA ALA A 22 4.56 -3.90 4.75
C ALA A 22 4.67 -4.89 5.91
N LEU A 23 4.83 -6.19 5.63
CA LEU A 23 5.03 -7.22 6.65
C LEU A 23 6.32 -7.00 7.44
N SER A 24 7.43 -6.70 6.77
CA SER A 24 8.72 -6.47 7.42
C SER A 24 8.73 -5.19 8.27
N VAL A 25 8.11 -4.10 7.78
CA VAL A 25 7.92 -2.87 8.56
C VAL A 25 7.03 -3.13 9.77
N ALA A 26 5.94 -3.89 9.60
CA ALA A 26 5.06 -4.25 10.71
C ALA A 26 5.80 -5.05 11.79
N GLN A 27 6.64 -6.00 11.38
CA GLN A 27 7.46 -6.78 12.32
C GLN A 27 8.44 -5.90 13.09
N GLU A 28 9.15 -5.00 12.40
CA GLU A 28 10.09 -4.07 13.02
C GLU A 28 9.38 -3.15 14.02
N LEU A 29 8.26 -2.56 13.67
CA LEU A 29 7.50 -1.69 14.58
C LEU A 29 6.94 -2.44 15.79
N ARG A 30 6.47 -3.68 15.60
CA ARG A 30 6.00 -4.52 16.70
C ARG A 30 7.15 -4.90 17.66
N SER A 31 8.36 -5.13 17.16
CA SER A 31 9.54 -5.39 18.00
C SER A 31 9.91 -4.20 18.89
N ARG A 32 9.51 -2.99 18.48
CA ARG A 32 9.63 -1.73 19.22
C ARG A 32 8.41 -1.39 20.07
N ASN A 33 7.49 -2.35 20.29
CA ASN A 33 6.28 -2.21 21.09
C ASN A 33 5.23 -1.24 20.53
N TYR A 34 5.24 -0.96 19.22
CA TYR A 34 4.14 -0.24 18.57
C TYR A 34 2.96 -1.18 18.31
N GLN A 35 1.74 -0.64 18.47
CA GLN A 35 0.53 -1.33 18.02
C GLN A 35 0.40 -1.14 16.49
N VAL A 36 0.37 -2.24 15.76
CA VAL A 36 0.39 -2.22 14.29
C VAL A 36 -0.68 -3.14 13.73
N GLU A 37 -1.49 -2.61 12.84
CA GLU A 37 -2.42 -3.38 12.02
C GLU A 37 -2.06 -3.31 10.54
N LEU A 38 -2.07 -4.47 9.88
CA LEU A 38 -1.80 -4.59 8.46
C LEU A 38 -3.11 -4.78 7.69
N LEU A 39 -3.39 -3.84 6.79
CA LEU A 39 -4.52 -3.87 5.88
C LEU A 39 -4.02 -4.25 4.47
N ASP A 40 -3.89 -5.55 4.20
CA ASP A 40 -3.57 -6.04 2.86
C ASP A 40 -4.80 -5.96 1.95
N GLY A 41 -4.65 -5.38 0.76
CA GLY A 41 -5.74 -5.11 -0.16
C GLY A 41 -6.49 -6.37 -0.62
N ASP A 42 -5.83 -7.52 -0.71
CA ASP A 42 -6.47 -8.78 -1.08
C ASP A 42 -7.31 -9.33 0.08
N VAL A 43 -6.77 -9.27 1.31
CA VAL A 43 -7.48 -9.67 2.54
C VAL A 43 -8.71 -8.77 2.76
N VAL A 44 -8.52 -7.45 2.64
CA VAL A 44 -9.64 -6.50 2.78
C VAL A 44 -10.72 -6.74 1.73
N ARG A 45 -10.32 -7.03 0.49
CA ARG A 45 -11.27 -7.32 -0.58
C ARG A 45 -12.12 -8.55 -0.28
N THR A 46 -11.56 -9.56 0.35
CA THR A 46 -12.28 -10.78 0.74
C THR A 46 -13.32 -10.53 1.84
N HIS A 47 -13.01 -9.64 2.81
CA HIS A 47 -13.85 -9.43 3.98
C HIS A 47 -14.73 -8.17 3.91
N LEU A 48 -14.16 -7.02 3.57
CA LEU A 48 -14.88 -5.73 3.60
C LEU A 48 -15.45 -5.33 2.24
N SER A 49 -14.89 -5.85 1.15
CA SER A 49 -15.26 -5.46 -0.21
C SER A 49 -15.79 -6.63 -1.04
N GLN A 50 -16.36 -7.62 -0.37
CA GLN A 50 -17.04 -8.74 -1.03
C GLN A 50 -18.13 -8.21 -1.97
N GLY A 51 -18.16 -8.72 -3.20
CA GLY A 51 -19.11 -8.30 -4.23
C GLY A 51 -18.64 -7.13 -5.11
N LEU A 52 -17.53 -6.42 -4.77
CA LEU A 52 -16.94 -5.44 -5.67
C LEU A 52 -16.16 -6.11 -6.81
N GLY A 53 -16.34 -5.59 -8.02
CA GLY A 53 -15.55 -5.94 -9.19
C GLY A 53 -14.23 -5.19 -9.28
N PHE A 54 -13.74 -4.99 -10.53
CA PHE A 54 -12.48 -4.31 -10.83
C PHE A 54 -12.66 -3.06 -11.69
N SER A 55 -13.90 -2.57 -11.85
CA SER A 55 -14.14 -1.27 -12.45
C SER A 55 -13.45 -0.14 -11.67
N ARG A 56 -13.24 1.00 -12.31
CA ARG A 56 -12.69 2.18 -11.62
C ARG A 56 -13.48 2.50 -10.35
N GLN A 57 -14.81 2.53 -10.47
CA GLN A 57 -15.71 2.81 -9.35
C GLN A 57 -15.55 1.79 -8.21
N ASP A 58 -15.49 0.49 -8.52
CA ASP A 58 -15.31 -0.56 -7.49
C ASP A 58 -13.96 -0.43 -6.79
N ARG A 59 -12.90 -0.07 -7.53
CA ARG A 59 -11.57 0.17 -6.96
C ARG A 59 -11.58 1.37 -6.03
N ASP A 60 -12.23 2.47 -6.41
CA ASP A 60 -12.34 3.66 -5.58
C ASP A 60 -13.15 3.39 -4.30
N ILE A 61 -14.26 2.65 -4.41
CA ILE A 61 -15.04 2.21 -3.25
C ILE A 61 -14.18 1.35 -2.32
N ASN A 62 -13.42 0.38 -2.86
CA ASN A 62 -12.54 -0.46 -2.06
C ASN A 62 -11.47 0.37 -1.33
N VAL A 63 -10.83 1.31 -2.02
CA VAL A 63 -9.80 2.18 -1.44
C VAL A 63 -10.39 3.09 -0.35
N ARG A 64 -11.59 3.65 -0.54
CA ARG A 64 -12.30 4.41 0.51
C ARG A 64 -12.59 3.57 1.75
N ARG A 65 -13.03 2.32 1.58
CA ARG A 65 -13.29 1.41 2.71
C ARG A 65 -12.01 1.11 3.49
N ILE A 66 -10.91 0.82 2.79
CA ILE A 66 -9.59 0.63 3.43
C ILE A 66 -9.17 1.90 4.17
N GLY A 67 -9.28 3.06 3.53
CA GLY A 67 -8.93 4.34 4.11
C GLY A 67 -9.74 4.68 5.35
N PHE A 68 -11.05 4.38 5.35
CA PHE A 68 -11.90 4.55 6.53
C PHE A 68 -11.42 3.71 7.72
N VAL A 69 -11.12 2.42 7.49
CA VAL A 69 -10.61 1.53 8.54
C VAL A 69 -9.24 1.99 9.03
N ALA A 70 -8.33 2.33 8.11
CA ALA A 70 -7.00 2.83 8.45
C ALA A 70 -7.06 4.10 9.30
N ASN A 71 -7.95 5.05 8.95
CA ASN A 71 -8.16 6.27 9.71
C ASN A 71 -8.75 5.98 11.11
N LEU A 72 -9.68 5.03 11.22
CA LEU A 72 -10.23 4.61 12.50
C LEU A 72 -9.15 4.05 13.42
N LEU A 73 -8.26 3.21 12.90
CA LEU A 73 -7.13 2.64 13.63
C LEU A 73 -6.13 3.73 14.06
N SER A 74 -5.75 4.59 13.13
CA SER A 74 -4.79 5.67 13.38
C SER A 74 -5.27 6.63 14.48
N ARG A 75 -6.55 7.01 14.47
CA ARG A 75 -7.12 7.88 15.53
C ARG A 75 -7.08 7.25 16.92
N ASN A 76 -6.92 5.93 17.01
CA ASN A 76 -6.81 5.19 18.26
C ASN A 76 -5.36 4.80 18.61
N GLY A 77 -4.37 5.50 18.04
CA GLY A 77 -2.96 5.31 18.38
C GLY A 77 -2.29 4.10 17.72
N ILE A 78 -2.94 3.50 16.71
CA ILE A 78 -2.43 2.32 15.99
C ILE A 78 -1.74 2.77 14.71
N VAL A 79 -0.61 2.16 14.41
CA VAL A 79 0.04 2.29 13.09
C VAL A 79 -0.71 1.39 12.10
N ALA A 80 -1.50 2.00 11.23
CA ALA A 80 -2.20 1.29 10.17
C ALA A 80 -1.33 1.21 8.91
N ILE A 81 -0.82 0.04 8.59
CA ILE A 81 -0.03 -0.21 7.37
C ILE A 81 -0.96 -0.74 6.30
N VAL A 82 -1.09 -0.01 5.21
CA VAL A 82 -1.92 -0.41 4.07
C VAL A 82 -1.03 -0.87 2.91
N ALA A 83 -1.29 -2.06 2.36
CA ALA A 83 -0.65 -2.57 1.15
C ALA A 83 -1.70 -2.78 0.06
N ALA A 84 -1.95 -1.77 -0.76
CA ALA A 84 -2.96 -1.81 -1.81
C ALA A 84 -2.44 -1.18 -3.11
N ILE A 85 -2.88 -1.67 -4.28
CA ILE A 85 -2.50 -1.06 -5.56
C ILE A 85 -2.94 0.40 -5.59
N SER A 86 -4.20 0.71 -5.21
CA SER A 86 -4.79 2.05 -5.20
C SER A 86 -4.39 2.87 -6.45
N PRO A 87 -4.84 2.46 -7.66
CA PRO A 87 -4.20 2.87 -8.91
C PRO A 87 -4.42 4.34 -9.29
N TYR A 88 -5.44 5.00 -8.75
CA TYR A 88 -5.82 6.35 -9.16
C TYR A 88 -5.36 7.39 -8.15
N ARG A 89 -4.76 8.50 -8.62
CA ARG A 89 -4.29 9.60 -7.77
C ARG A 89 -5.40 10.26 -6.99
N GLU A 90 -6.52 10.52 -7.67
CA GLU A 90 -7.66 11.23 -7.10
C GLU A 90 -8.10 10.64 -5.75
N ILE A 91 -8.26 9.32 -5.68
CA ILE A 91 -8.69 8.66 -4.46
C ILE A 91 -7.62 8.69 -3.37
N ARG A 92 -6.32 8.58 -3.70
CA ARG A 92 -5.24 8.70 -2.72
C ARG A 92 -5.15 10.11 -2.15
N GLU A 93 -5.31 11.14 -3.00
CA GLU A 93 -5.37 12.54 -2.57
C GLU A 93 -6.63 12.85 -1.73
N GLU A 94 -7.77 12.23 -2.03
CA GLU A 94 -8.97 12.31 -1.19
C GLU A 94 -8.68 11.79 0.23
N LEU A 95 -8.04 10.62 0.34
CA LEU A 95 -7.67 10.04 1.63
C LEU A 95 -6.67 10.93 2.38
N ARG A 96 -5.64 11.44 1.70
CA ARG A 96 -4.66 12.35 2.28
C ARG A 96 -5.31 13.58 2.92
N LYS A 97 -6.33 14.16 2.27
CA LYS A 97 -7.04 15.34 2.78
C LYS A 97 -7.95 15.05 3.96
N THR A 98 -8.43 13.83 4.08
CA THR A 98 -9.42 13.43 5.10
C THR A 98 -8.82 12.73 6.30
N THR A 99 -7.51 12.46 6.28
CA THR A 99 -6.80 11.74 7.34
C THR A 99 -5.64 12.56 7.88
N THR A 100 -5.33 12.37 9.15
CA THR A 100 -4.11 12.93 9.77
C THR A 100 -2.99 11.90 9.71
N ASN A 101 -1.74 12.38 9.63
CA ASN A 101 -0.54 11.51 9.61
C ASN A 101 -0.60 10.44 8.50
N PHE A 102 -0.95 10.87 7.30
CA PHE A 102 -0.97 10.03 6.10
C PHE A 102 0.40 10.10 5.41
N ILE A 103 1.06 8.95 5.33
CA ILE A 103 2.37 8.79 4.71
C ILE A 103 2.23 7.87 3.51
N GLU A 104 2.36 8.41 2.30
CA GLU A 104 2.31 7.64 1.06
C GLU A 104 3.70 7.11 0.71
N VAL A 105 3.82 5.80 0.60
CA VAL A 105 5.03 5.11 0.15
C VAL A 105 4.79 4.54 -1.24
N TYR A 106 5.46 5.08 -2.23
CA TYR A 106 5.43 4.54 -3.57
C TYR A 106 6.41 3.36 -3.68
N VAL A 107 5.87 2.15 -3.74
CA VAL A 107 6.65 0.93 -3.98
C VAL A 107 6.79 0.76 -5.49
N GLN A 108 7.91 1.27 -6.00
CA GLN A 108 8.21 1.37 -7.41
C GLN A 108 8.97 0.13 -7.91
N ALA A 109 8.49 -0.45 -8.99
CA ALA A 109 9.22 -1.38 -9.83
C ALA A 109 8.75 -1.23 -11.27
N PRO A 110 9.63 -1.37 -12.27
CA PRO A 110 9.23 -1.42 -13.67
C PRO A 110 8.20 -2.52 -13.93
N LEU A 111 7.25 -2.27 -14.84
CA LEU A 111 6.21 -3.25 -15.18
C LEU A 111 6.81 -4.61 -15.57
N ALA A 112 7.87 -4.62 -16.38
CA ALA A 112 8.55 -5.84 -16.78
C ALA A 112 9.09 -6.65 -15.59
N VAL A 113 9.56 -5.97 -14.53
CA VAL A 113 10.03 -6.61 -13.30
C VAL A 113 8.83 -7.19 -12.53
N CYS A 114 7.72 -6.45 -12.44
CA CYS A 114 6.50 -6.94 -11.81
C CYS A 114 5.94 -8.17 -12.54
N GLU A 115 5.94 -8.16 -13.87
CA GLU A 115 5.53 -9.29 -14.71
C GLU A 115 6.47 -10.51 -14.53
N SER A 116 7.79 -10.31 -14.46
CA SER A 116 8.71 -11.40 -14.23
C SER A 116 8.56 -12.07 -12.86
N ARG A 117 8.15 -11.29 -11.87
CA ARG A 117 7.87 -11.81 -10.51
C ARG A 117 6.56 -12.58 -10.43
N ASP A 118 5.54 -12.15 -11.12
CA ASP A 118 4.13 -12.66 -11.22
C ASP A 118 3.74 -13.81 -10.26
N VAL A 119 4.01 -13.62 -8.97
CA VAL A 119 3.85 -14.64 -7.91
C VAL A 119 2.47 -15.28 -7.89
N LYS A 120 1.44 -14.55 -8.36
CA LYS A 120 0.04 -14.98 -8.38
C LYS A 120 -0.44 -15.43 -9.76
N GLY A 121 0.40 -15.39 -10.79
CA GLY A 121 0.04 -15.70 -12.18
C GLY A 121 -0.99 -14.72 -12.78
N LEU A 122 -1.15 -13.52 -12.20
CA LEU A 122 -2.17 -12.56 -12.61
C LEU A 122 -1.79 -11.84 -13.91
N TYR A 123 -0.50 -11.54 -14.10
CA TYR A 123 -0.01 -10.92 -15.34
C TYR A 123 -0.17 -11.87 -16.52
N ALA A 124 0.20 -13.15 -16.36
CA ALA A 124 0.01 -14.17 -17.41
C ALA A 124 -1.47 -14.26 -17.83
N LYS A 125 -2.39 -14.27 -16.86
CA LYS A 125 -3.83 -14.29 -17.13
C LYS A 125 -4.33 -13.00 -17.78
N ALA A 126 -3.80 -11.84 -17.39
CA ALA A 126 -4.16 -10.56 -18.00
C ALA A 126 -3.67 -10.47 -19.46
N ARG A 127 -2.47 -10.93 -19.75
CA ARG A 127 -1.90 -10.96 -21.11
C ARG A 127 -2.68 -11.89 -22.06
N THR A 128 -3.21 -13.00 -21.55
CA THR A 128 -4.06 -13.91 -22.32
C THR A 128 -5.52 -13.48 -22.39
N GLY A 129 -5.90 -12.31 -21.81
CA GLY A 129 -7.26 -11.79 -21.81
C GLY A 129 -8.23 -12.50 -20.86
N GLN A 130 -7.74 -13.42 -20.02
CA GLN A 130 -8.57 -14.10 -19.02
C GLN A 130 -8.98 -13.16 -17.87
N ILE A 131 -8.15 -12.16 -17.56
CA ILE A 131 -8.48 -11.08 -16.63
C ILE A 131 -8.60 -9.78 -17.41
N LYS A 132 -9.77 -9.16 -17.32
CA LYS A 132 -10.05 -7.82 -17.85
C LYS A 132 -9.77 -6.78 -16.77
N HIS A 133 -9.52 -5.53 -17.17
CA HIS A 133 -9.31 -4.41 -16.24
C HIS A 133 -8.16 -4.65 -15.26
N PHE A 134 -7.02 -5.12 -15.76
CA PHE A 134 -5.85 -5.36 -14.94
C PHE A 134 -4.92 -4.15 -14.93
N THR A 135 -4.64 -3.62 -13.73
CA THR A 135 -3.78 -2.43 -13.54
C THR A 135 -2.37 -2.66 -14.08
N GLY A 136 -1.90 -1.80 -14.94
CA GLY A 136 -0.60 -1.87 -15.61
C GLY A 136 -0.61 -2.60 -16.96
N ILE A 137 -1.71 -3.28 -17.32
CA ILE A 137 -1.86 -3.96 -18.62
C ILE A 137 -2.99 -3.31 -19.42
N SER A 138 -4.24 -3.46 -19.00
CA SER A 138 -5.42 -2.91 -19.66
C SER A 138 -5.97 -1.66 -18.98
N ASP A 139 -5.66 -1.47 -17.70
CA ASP A 139 -6.02 -0.29 -16.93
C ASP A 139 -4.77 0.45 -16.45
N PRO A 140 -4.83 1.79 -16.31
CA PRO A 140 -3.68 2.59 -15.90
C PRO A 140 -3.36 2.40 -14.42
N TYR A 141 -2.07 2.59 -14.09
CA TYR A 141 -1.60 2.94 -12.76
C TYR A 141 -1.08 4.37 -12.80
N GLU A 142 -1.68 5.25 -12.03
CA GLU A 142 -1.27 6.65 -11.92
C GLU A 142 -0.27 6.79 -10.78
N GLU A 143 1.01 6.94 -11.12
CA GLU A 143 2.08 7.12 -10.12
C GLU A 143 1.80 8.33 -9.23
N PRO A 144 2.08 8.28 -7.91
CA PRO A 144 1.92 9.43 -7.05
C PRO A 144 2.86 10.57 -7.49
N LEU A 145 2.40 11.82 -7.38
CA LEU A 145 3.19 12.98 -7.77
C LEU A 145 4.18 13.40 -6.68
N ASN A 146 3.76 13.35 -5.43
CA ASN A 146 4.54 13.78 -4.27
C ASN A 146 4.38 12.79 -3.12
N PRO A 147 4.83 11.53 -3.28
CA PRO A 147 4.82 10.59 -2.17
C PRO A 147 5.85 11.02 -1.12
N GLU A 148 5.61 10.75 0.15
CA GLU A 148 6.58 11.00 1.21
C GLU A 148 7.83 10.14 1.04
N MET A 149 7.67 8.96 0.43
CA MET A 149 8.78 8.03 0.20
C MET A 149 8.63 7.25 -1.10
N ILE A 150 9.77 6.85 -1.67
CA ILE A 150 9.84 5.95 -2.82
C ILE A 150 10.76 4.78 -2.48
N CYS A 151 10.22 3.56 -2.51
CA CYS A 151 10.99 2.32 -2.37
C CYS A 151 11.17 1.68 -3.77
N ILE A 152 12.38 1.72 -4.32
CA ILE A 152 12.70 1.21 -5.66
C ILE A 152 13.14 -0.26 -5.54
N THR A 153 12.20 -1.19 -5.69
CA THR A 153 12.39 -2.60 -5.34
C THR A 153 13.10 -3.46 -6.41
N ASP A 154 13.44 -2.89 -7.53
CA ASP A 154 14.36 -3.49 -8.52
C ASP A 154 15.82 -3.11 -8.28
N LYS A 155 16.08 -2.11 -7.42
CA LYS A 155 17.41 -1.62 -7.08
C LYS A 155 17.82 -1.90 -5.64
N PHE A 156 16.87 -1.94 -4.72
CA PHE A 156 17.13 -2.10 -3.29
C PHE A 156 16.53 -3.42 -2.77
N THR A 157 17.19 -4.01 -1.79
CA THR A 157 16.67 -5.19 -1.08
C THR A 157 15.47 -4.81 -0.20
N VAL A 158 14.76 -5.82 0.28
CA VAL A 158 13.64 -5.61 1.22
C VAL A 158 14.13 -4.90 2.48
N GLU A 159 15.26 -5.35 3.03
CA GLU A 159 15.86 -4.80 4.25
C GLU A 159 16.26 -3.34 4.07
N GLN A 160 16.82 -2.98 2.91
CA GLN A 160 17.16 -1.59 2.59
C GLN A 160 15.90 -0.71 2.49
N CYS A 161 14.84 -1.20 1.84
CA CYS A 161 13.57 -0.47 1.77
C CYS A 161 12.93 -0.31 3.15
N VAL A 162 12.96 -1.35 3.99
CA VAL A 162 12.45 -1.28 5.37
C VAL A 162 13.26 -0.28 6.20
N CYS A 163 14.58 -0.31 6.11
CA CYS A 163 15.45 0.66 6.79
C CYS A 163 15.12 2.09 6.38
N GLN A 164 14.91 2.36 5.09
CA GLN A 164 14.50 3.68 4.60
C GLN A 164 13.17 4.13 5.21
N VAL A 165 12.17 3.24 5.27
CA VAL A 165 10.86 3.56 5.86
C VAL A 165 10.99 3.87 7.34
N ILE A 166 11.68 3.01 8.10
CA ILE A 166 11.86 3.20 9.55
C ILE A 166 12.62 4.48 9.83
N SER A 167 13.75 4.73 9.13
CA SER A 167 14.52 5.97 9.30
C SER A 167 13.71 7.23 8.98
N TYR A 168 12.84 7.18 7.96
CA TYR A 168 11.94 8.29 7.67
C TYR A 168 10.98 8.54 8.83
N LEU A 169 10.34 7.50 9.35
CA LEU A 169 9.40 7.62 10.47
C LEU A 169 10.08 8.18 11.73
N GLU A 170 11.32 7.76 12.01
CA GLU A 170 12.15 8.29 13.10
C GLU A 170 12.49 9.78 12.89
N CYS A 171 12.99 10.13 11.71
CA CYS A 171 13.37 11.52 11.38
C CYS A 171 12.17 12.48 11.45
N GLN A 172 10.97 12.02 11.13
CA GLN A 172 9.75 12.82 11.22
C GLN A 172 9.13 12.80 12.64
N GLY A 173 9.71 12.06 13.58
CA GLY A 173 9.23 11.96 14.96
C GLY A 173 7.94 11.15 15.13
N TYR A 174 7.57 10.32 14.16
CA TYR A 174 6.42 9.42 14.29
C TYR A 174 6.71 8.23 15.19
N ILE A 175 7.95 7.80 15.21
CA ILE A 175 8.44 6.68 16.05
C ILE A 175 9.77 7.05 16.72
N GLN A 176 10.14 6.27 17.74
CA GLN A 176 11.41 6.38 18.49
C GLN A 176 12.26 5.12 18.29
#